data_d8d8ee65cf5209e329828ac70353cce8
#
_entry.id   d8d8ee65cf5209e329828ac70353cce8
#
_cell.length_a   1.000
_cell.length_b   1.000
_cell.length_c   1.000
_cell.angle_alpha   90.00
_cell.angle_beta   90.00
_cell.angle_gamma   90.00
#
_symmetry.space_group_name_H-M   'P 1'
#
loop_
_entity.id
_entity.type
_entity.pdbx_description
1 polymer ?
#
loop_
_entity_poly.entity_id
_entity_poly.type
_entity_poly.pdbx_seq_one_letter_code
_entity_poly.pdbx_strand_id
1 'polypeptide(L)'
;MSSAVVPFGMAIHHATGALVPERPASRRHLSDMPDHYLDRGTVREMLGRGEDPEIYRSYEAPVPHEEGHLVFLTTVIHPGRIGDEYFMTKGHHHVRDTAEVYLGLAGHGWMVMQSRDGQFVRQELAAGTAVYVPPGWAHRTLNDGEEDLIFFAAYFGDAGHDYASIEQDGFALRVRAGALERQG
;
A
#
# COMPACT_ATOMS: atom_id res chain seq x y z
N MET A 1 9.11 -12.00 -27.49
CA MET A 1 10.53 -11.98 -27.10
C MET A 1 10.64 -10.89 -26.04
N SER A 2 10.88 -11.25 -24.78
CA SER A 2 11.14 -10.25 -23.74
C SER A 2 12.39 -9.47 -24.13
N SER A 3 12.31 -8.16 -24.19
CA SER A 3 13.49 -7.33 -24.44
C SER A 3 14.40 -7.45 -23.22
N ALA A 4 15.65 -7.86 -23.42
CA ALA A 4 16.60 -7.99 -22.30
C ALA A 4 16.70 -6.65 -21.55
N VAL A 5 16.39 -6.67 -20.26
CA VAL A 5 16.56 -5.52 -19.36
C VAL A 5 18.04 -5.35 -19.12
N VAL A 6 18.58 -4.19 -19.40
CA VAL A 6 19.96 -3.86 -19.03
C VAL A 6 20.00 -3.36 -17.58
N PRO A 7 21.10 -3.60 -16.84
CA PRO A 7 21.22 -3.07 -15.47
C PRO A 7 21.07 -1.56 -15.43
N PHE A 8 20.29 -1.06 -14.47
CA PHE A 8 20.07 0.36 -14.25
C PHE A 8 20.00 0.68 -12.76
N GLY A 9 20.09 1.96 -12.42
CA GLY A 9 19.83 2.45 -11.07
C GLY A 9 18.84 3.60 -11.11
N MET A 10 18.08 3.78 -10.03
CA MET A 10 17.19 4.91 -9.82
C MET A 10 17.45 5.51 -8.46
N ALA A 11 17.50 6.85 -8.38
CA ALA A 11 17.51 7.52 -7.10
C ALA A 11 16.07 7.70 -6.59
N ILE A 12 15.93 7.74 -5.27
CA ILE A 12 14.65 8.02 -4.59
C ILE A 12 14.74 9.42 -3.99
N HIS A 13 13.79 10.28 -4.34
CA HIS A 13 13.68 11.59 -3.72
C HIS A 13 12.95 11.44 -2.37
N HIS A 14 13.70 11.48 -1.27
CA HIS A 14 13.19 11.11 0.07
C HIS A 14 12.00 11.97 0.55
N ALA A 15 11.90 13.24 0.13
CA ALA A 15 10.80 14.11 0.53
C ALA A 15 9.51 13.93 -0.29
N THR A 16 9.56 13.26 -1.44
CA THR A 16 8.40 13.12 -2.33
C THR A 16 8.11 11.69 -2.75
N GLY A 17 9.00 10.75 -2.45
CA GLY A 17 8.95 9.37 -2.90
C GLY A 17 9.22 9.20 -4.40
N ALA A 18 9.38 10.26 -5.19
CA ALA A 18 9.56 10.17 -6.63
C ALA A 18 10.83 9.43 -7.01
N LEU A 19 10.76 8.61 -8.06
CA LEU A 19 11.90 7.94 -8.66
C LEU A 19 12.59 8.84 -9.70
N VAL A 20 13.92 8.80 -9.75
CA VAL A 20 14.73 9.54 -10.70
C VAL A 20 15.65 8.57 -11.46
N PRO A 21 15.59 8.48 -12.78
CA PRO A 21 14.80 9.28 -13.75
C PRO A 21 13.29 9.23 -13.48
N GLU A 22 12.61 10.35 -13.77
CA GLU A 22 11.20 10.53 -13.45
C GLU A 22 10.30 9.42 -14.00
N ARG A 23 9.39 8.96 -13.13
CA ARG A 23 8.37 7.98 -13.47
C ARG A 23 6.98 8.57 -13.23
N PRO A 24 5.99 8.24 -14.07
CA PRO A 24 4.62 8.67 -13.83
C PRO A 24 4.10 8.08 -12.52
N ALA A 25 3.40 8.91 -11.75
CA ALA A 25 2.73 8.44 -10.55
C ALA A 25 1.41 7.73 -10.89
N SER A 26 1.22 6.54 -10.33
CA SER A 26 -0.10 5.91 -10.22
C SER A 26 -0.77 6.44 -8.96
N ARG A 27 -1.86 7.20 -9.11
CA ARG A 27 -2.57 7.87 -8.00
C ARG A 27 -3.85 7.12 -7.64
N ARG A 28 -4.24 7.19 -6.38
CA ARG A 28 -5.51 6.69 -5.88
C ARG A 28 -6.19 7.75 -5.05
N HIS A 29 -7.38 8.13 -5.48
CA HIS A 29 -8.27 9.03 -4.77
C HIS A 29 -9.33 8.24 -3.99
N LEU A 30 -10.08 8.91 -3.15
CA LEU A 30 -11.18 8.29 -2.41
C LEU A 30 -12.18 7.60 -3.35
N SER A 31 -12.47 8.23 -4.50
CA SER A 31 -13.35 7.68 -5.54
C SER A 31 -12.87 6.37 -6.17
N ASP A 32 -11.57 6.08 -6.12
CA ASP A 32 -10.97 4.83 -6.63
C ASP A 32 -11.10 3.65 -5.66
N MET A 33 -11.50 3.93 -4.41
CA MET A 33 -11.52 2.93 -3.34
C MET A 33 -12.63 3.17 -2.29
N PRO A 34 -13.85 3.51 -2.70
CA PRO A 34 -14.93 3.90 -1.77
C PRO A 34 -15.33 2.75 -0.87
N ASP A 35 -15.15 1.53 -1.34
CA ASP A 35 -15.52 0.30 -0.65
C ASP A 35 -14.48 -0.21 0.35
N HIS A 36 -13.34 0.44 0.46
CA HIS A 36 -12.28 0.06 1.41
C HIS A 36 -12.49 0.64 2.82
N TYR A 37 -13.34 1.64 2.95
CA TYR A 37 -13.68 2.28 4.22
C TYR A 37 -15.02 1.78 4.76
N LEU A 38 -15.14 1.56 6.07
CA LEU A 38 -16.37 1.07 6.71
C LEU A 38 -17.45 2.15 6.76
N ASP A 39 -17.04 3.41 7.01
CA ASP A 39 -17.96 4.53 7.06
C ASP A 39 -18.37 4.97 5.65
N ARG A 40 -19.22 4.14 5.04
CA ARG A 40 -19.82 4.40 3.71
C ARG A 40 -20.67 5.68 3.68
N GLY A 41 -21.14 6.13 4.84
CA GLY A 41 -21.88 7.37 5.00
C GLY A 41 -20.98 8.55 4.71
N THR A 42 -19.88 8.65 5.45
CA THR A 42 -18.86 9.69 5.27
C THR A 42 -18.27 9.69 3.86
N VAL A 43 -17.96 8.49 3.29
CA VAL A 43 -17.48 8.38 1.91
C VAL A 43 -18.46 9.04 0.91
N ARG A 44 -19.75 8.67 0.98
CA ARG A 44 -20.78 9.24 0.07
C ARG A 44 -20.96 10.73 0.25
N GLU A 45 -20.91 11.20 1.49
CA GLU A 45 -21.05 12.62 1.81
C GLU A 45 -19.88 13.43 1.25
N MET A 46 -18.64 12.99 1.46
CA MET A 46 -17.44 13.64 0.92
C MET A 46 -17.49 13.72 -0.60
N LEU A 47 -17.68 12.58 -1.27
CA LEU A 47 -17.75 12.53 -2.74
C LEU A 47 -18.93 13.36 -3.29
N GLY A 48 -20.08 13.36 -2.59
CA GLY A 48 -21.25 14.17 -2.94
C GLY A 48 -21.01 15.69 -2.87
N ARG A 49 -20.06 16.13 -2.01
CA ARG A 49 -19.58 17.54 -1.92
C ARG A 49 -18.42 17.84 -2.88
N GLY A 50 -17.97 16.86 -3.66
CA GLY A 50 -16.81 17.00 -4.54
C GLY A 50 -15.46 16.90 -3.81
N GLU A 51 -15.46 16.40 -2.58
CA GLU A 51 -14.26 16.14 -1.79
C GLU A 51 -13.72 14.76 -2.13
N ASP A 52 -12.71 14.71 -3.01
CA ASP A 52 -12.08 13.48 -3.49
C ASP A 52 -10.56 13.55 -3.26
N PRO A 53 -10.10 13.42 -2.00
CA PRO A 53 -8.69 13.53 -1.68
C PRO A 53 -7.87 12.41 -2.35
N GLU A 54 -6.65 12.75 -2.77
CA GLU A 54 -5.63 11.75 -3.09
C GLU A 54 -5.24 11.03 -1.79
N ILE A 55 -5.46 9.73 -1.75
CA ILE A 55 -5.14 8.88 -0.59
C ILE A 55 -3.68 8.48 -0.63
N TYR A 56 -3.23 7.97 -1.79
CA TYR A 56 -1.84 7.59 -2.00
C TYR A 56 -1.45 7.63 -3.48
N ARG A 57 -0.14 7.64 -3.72
CA ARG A 57 0.45 7.48 -5.05
C ARG A 57 1.67 6.56 -4.98
N SER A 58 1.97 5.89 -6.10
CA SER A 58 3.13 5.03 -6.24
C SER A 58 3.91 5.38 -7.50
N TYR A 59 5.23 5.23 -7.44
CA TYR A 59 6.16 5.38 -8.55
C TYR A 59 6.87 4.05 -8.75
N GLU A 60 6.65 3.41 -9.88
CA GLU A 60 7.18 2.08 -10.17
C GLU A 60 8.36 2.14 -11.12
N ALA A 61 9.40 1.36 -10.82
CA ALA A 61 10.54 1.19 -11.71
C ALA A 61 10.14 0.43 -12.98
N PRO A 62 10.81 0.69 -14.12
CA PRO A 62 10.47 0.07 -15.42
C PRO A 62 11.02 -1.37 -15.50
N VAL A 63 10.58 -2.22 -14.59
CA VAL A 63 10.93 -3.64 -14.54
C VAL A 63 9.77 -4.47 -15.10
N PRO A 64 10.01 -5.50 -15.93
CA PRO A 64 8.94 -6.39 -16.40
C PRO A 64 8.24 -7.12 -15.26
N HIS A 65 6.90 -7.23 -15.36
CA HIS A 65 6.08 -8.05 -14.46
C HIS A 65 6.09 -9.50 -14.94
N GLU A 66 7.27 -10.13 -14.89
CA GLU A 66 7.53 -11.48 -15.41
C GLU A 66 8.34 -12.28 -14.39
N GLU A 67 8.30 -13.60 -14.49
CA GLU A 67 9.11 -14.53 -13.68
C GLU A 67 10.60 -14.20 -13.79
N GLY A 68 11.32 -14.27 -12.67
CA GLY A 68 12.76 -13.98 -12.58
C GLY A 68 13.10 -12.50 -12.41
N HIS A 69 12.12 -11.60 -12.51
CA HIS A 69 12.29 -10.16 -12.23
C HIS A 69 11.86 -9.82 -10.80
N LEU A 70 12.50 -8.79 -10.26
CA LEU A 70 12.14 -8.18 -8.98
C LEU A 70 11.68 -6.75 -9.25
N VAL A 71 10.38 -6.52 -9.21
CA VAL A 71 9.80 -5.18 -9.33
C VAL A 71 10.02 -4.42 -8.05
N PHE A 72 10.32 -3.13 -8.16
CA PHE A 72 10.38 -2.25 -7.01
C PHE A 72 9.67 -0.91 -7.28
N LEU A 73 9.17 -0.32 -6.23
CA LEU A 73 8.43 0.92 -6.26
C LEU A 73 8.63 1.73 -4.97
N THR A 74 8.23 2.98 -5.02
CA THR A 74 7.98 3.77 -3.83
C THR A 74 6.51 4.13 -3.76
N THR A 75 5.97 4.20 -2.55
CA THR A 75 4.60 4.66 -2.30
C THR A 75 4.61 5.79 -1.27
N VAL A 76 3.74 6.75 -1.50
CA VAL A 76 3.48 7.89 -0.60
C VAL A 76 2.03 7.82 -0.19
N ILE A 77 1.76 7.64 1.10
CA ILE A 77 0.40 7.73 1.67
C ILE A 77 0.29 9.06 2.40
N HIS A 78 -0.67 9.89 1.97
CA HIS A 78 -0.93 11.18 2.61
C HIS A 78 -1.49 11.00 4.02
N PRO A 79 -1.27 11.95 4.93
CA PRO A 79 -1.97 11.97 6.20
C PRO A 79 -3.45 12.29 5.99
N GLY A 80 -4.32 11.64 6.75
CA GLY A 80 -5.75 11.89 6.67
C GLY A 80 -6.60 10.72 7.13
N ARG A 81 -7.91 10.95 7.15
CA ARG A 81 -8.91 9.96 7.58
C ARG A 81 -10.20 10.09 6.82
N ILE A 82 -10.91 8.96 6.72
CA ILE A 82 -12.31 8.88 6.32
C ILE A 82 -13.08 8.37 7.53
N GLY A 83 -13.87 9.22 8.15
CA GLY A 83 -14.41 8.94 9.48
C GLY A 83 -13.26 8.70 10.48
N ASP A 84 -13.25 7.53 11.10
CA ASP A 84 -12.21 7.13 12.06
C ASP A 84 -11.05 6.34 11.43
N GLU A 85 -11.15 5.96 10.16
CA GLU A 85 -10.13 5.14 9.50
C GLU A 85 -9.08 6.00 8.81
N TYR A 86 -7.81 5.69 9.05
CA TYR A 86 -6.68 6.37 8.43
C TYR A 86 -6.59 6.10 6.92
N PHE A 87 -5.95 7.01 6.20
CA PHE A 87 -5.60 6.78 4.80
C PHE A 87 -4.70 5.56 4.67
N MET A 88 -4.99 4.73 3.65
CA MET A 88 -4.39 3.41 3.50
C MET A 88 -4.30 2.98 2.04
N THR A 89 -3.43 2.03 1.74
CA THR A 89 -3.45 1.34 0.45
C THR A 89 -4.64 0.39 0.36
N LYS A 90 -5.03 -0.02 -0.86
CA LYS A 90 -6.11 -1.01 -1.08
C LYS A 90 -5.87 -2.32 -0.33
N GLY A 91 -4.61 -2.76 -0.31
CA GLY A 91 -4.24 -4.06 0.20
C GLY A 91 -4.61 -5.19 -0.78
N HIS A 92 -3.86 -6.28 -0.70
CA HIS A 92 -4.04 -7.44 -1.59
C HIS A 92 -3.38 -8.68 -1.00
N HIS A 93 -3.72 -9.84 -1.55
CA HIS A 93 -2.88 -11.04 -1.55
C HIS A 93 -2.05 -11.09 -2.83
N HIS A 94 -0.91 -11.77 -2.79
CA HIS A 94 -0.28 -12.20 -4.03
C HIS A 94 -1.07 -13.36 -4.63
N VAL A 95 -1.20 -13.37 -5.96
CA VAL A 95 -1.80 -14.51 -6.70
C VAL A 95 -0.88 -15.72 -6.59
N ARG A 96 0.43 -15.53 -6.76
CA ARG A 96 1.46 -16.52 -6.45
C ARG A 96 1.94 -16.37 -5.02
N ASP A 97 2.25 -17.47 -4.37
CA ASP A 97 2.79 -17.49 -3.02
C ASP A 97 4.24 -16.98 -3.01
N THR A 98 4.40 -15.67 -3.10
CA THR A 98 5.68 -14.97 -3.09
C THR A 98 5.72 -13.96 -1.95
N ALA A 99 6.93 -13.71 -1.47
CA ALA A 99 7.17 -12.70 -0.42
C ALA A 99 7.35 -11.30 -1.00
N GLU A 100 7.22 -10.30 -0.14
CA GLU A 100 7.50 -8.89 -0.41
C GLU A 100 8.26 -8.26 0.75
N VAL A 101 9.09 -7.26 0.46
CA VAL A 101 9.82 -6.48 1.45
C VAL A 101 9.48 -5.02 1.31
N TYR A 102 9.26 -4.37 2.44
CA TYR A 102 9.04 -2.94 2.59
C TYR A 102 10.17 -2.31 3.39
N LEU A 103 10.53 -1.07 3.05
CA LEU A 103 11.47 -0.25 3.80
C LEU A 103 10.89 1.15 3.97
N GLY A 104 10.63 1.56 5.20
CA GLY A 104 10.21 2.91 5.51
C GLY A 104 11.32 3.92 5.20
N LEU A 105 10.97 5.01 4.51
CA LEU A 105 11.89 6.08 4.10
C LEU A 105 11.63 7.39 4.85
N ALA A 106 10.36 7.72 5.10
CA ALA A 106 9.95 8.91 5.84
C ALA A 106 8.54 8.72 6.44
N GLY A 107 8.21 9.52 7.44
CA GLY A 107 6.93 9.46 8.12
C GLY A 107 6.79 8.24 9.04
N HIS A 108 5.56 7.98 9.46
CA HIS A 108 5.19 6.89 10.35
C HIS A 108 3.86 6.27 9.92
N GLY A 109 3.74 4.95 10.09
CA GLY A 109 2.51 4.22 9.83
C GLY A 109 2.65 2.75 10.17
N TRP A 110 1.72 1.95 9.69
CA TRP A 110 1.64 0.54 10.00
C TRP A 110 1.44 -0.32 8.76
N MET A 111 2.16 -1.43 8.70
CA MET A 111 1.84 -2.55 7.84
C MET A 111 0.89 -3.49 8.60
N VAL A 112 -0.32 -3.66 8.10
CA VAL A 112 -1.31 -4.60 8.63
C VAL A 112 -1.33 -5.81 7.72
N MET A 113 -1.20 -6.99 8.32
CA MET A 113 -1.11 -8.26 7.62
C MET A 113 -2.13 -9.26 8.14
N GLN A 114 -2.68 -10.05 7.24
CA GLN A 114 -3.66 -11.10 7.53
C GLN A 114 -3.35 -12.35 6.73
N SER A 115 -3.21 -13.49 7.42
CA SER A 115 -3.06 -14.77 6.75
C SER A 115 -4.41 -15.37 6.36
N ARG A 116 -4.41 -16.35 5.45
CA ARG A 116 -5.64 -17.04 5.00
C ARG A 116 -6.31 -17.87 6.12
N ASP A 117 -5.55 -18.26 7.15
CA ASP A 117 -6.05 -18.98 8.33
C ASP A 117 -6.49 -18.07 9.47
N GLY A 118 -6.55 -16.75 9.22
CA GLY A 118 -7.13 -15.78 10.13
C GLY A 118 -6.18 -15.23 11.21
N GLN A 119 -4.86 -15.41 11.05
CA GLN A 119 -3.89 -14.72 11.88
C GLN A 119 -3.78 -13.25 11.48
N PHE A 120 -3.53 -12.37 12.44
CA PHE A 120 -3.34 -10.93 12.21
C PHE A 120 -2.07 -10.45 12.87
N VAL A 121 -1.31 -9.67 12.12
CA VAL A 121 -0.10 -9.03 12.60
C VAL A 121 -0.07 -7.59 12.12
N ARG A 122 0.42 -6.69 12.95
CA ARG A 122 0.83 -5.36 12.52
C ARG A 122 2.31 -5.17 12.82
N GLN A 123 2.97 -4.48 11.92
CA GLN A 123 4.37 -4.06 12.08
C GLN A 123 4.45 -2.56 11.86
N GLU A 124 5.23 -1.87 12.69
CA GLU A 124 5.54 -0.47 12.47
C GLU A 124 6.32 -0.30 11.17
N LEU A 125 5.94 0.71 10.39
CA LEU A 125 6.66 1.11 9.18
C LEU A 125 7.03 2.60 9.31
N ALA A 126 8.27 2.84 9.74
CA ALA A 126 8.86 4.16 9.90
C ALA A 126 10.21 4.21 9.19
N ALA A 127 10.80 5.40 9.09
CA ALA A 127 12.12 5.57 8.45
C ALA A 127 13.16 4.60 9.03
N GLY A 128 13.78 3.79 8.17
CA GLY A 128 14.79 2.78 8.54
C GLY A 128 14.21 1.44 9.00
N THR A 129 12.88 1.27 9.10
CA THR A 129 12.25 -0.01 9.45
C THR A 129 12.04 -0.85 8.19
N ALA A 130 12.53 -2.09 8.21
CA ALA A 130 12.23 -3.08 7.17
C ALA A 130 11.15 -4.04 7.65
N VAL A 131 10.11 -4.25 6.83
CA VAL A 131 9.02 -5.20 7.08
C VAL A 131 9.05 -6.29 6.02
N TYR A 132 9.04 -7.54 6.44
CA TYR A 132 8.94 -8.71 5.56
C TYR A 132 7.53 -9.25 5.58
N VAL A 133 6.92 -9.37 4.41
CA VAL A 133 5.61 -10.00 4.19
C VAL A 133 5.86 -11.40 3.63
N PRO A 134 5.56 -12.48 4.39
CA PRO A 134 5.72 -13.84 3.89
C PRO A 134 4.66 -14.20 2.84
N PRO A 135 4.92 -15.26 2.04
CA PRO A 135 3.90 -15.80 1.15
C PRO A 135 2.58 -16.12 1.86
N GLY A 136 1.45 -15.93 1.17
CA GLY A 136 0.12 -16.26 1.71
C GLY A 136 -0.48 -15.21 2.64
N TRP A 137 0.21 -14.09 2.90
CA TRP A 137 -0.29 -13.00 3.73
C TRP A 137 -0.84 -11.86 2.87
N ALA A 138 -2.10 -11.51 3.07
CA ALA A 138 -2.61 -10.23 2.63
C ALA A 138 -1.96 -9.10 3.43
N HIS A 139 -1.72 -7.99 2.78
CA HIS A 139 -1.09 -6.85 3.45
C HIS A 139 -1.62 -5.51 2.94
N ARG A 140 -1.58 -4.53 3.83
CA ARG A 140 -2.04 -3.16 3.61
C ARG A 140 -1.20 -2.24 4.48
N THR A 141 -0.83 -1.09 3.92
CA THR A 141 -0.16 -0.03 4.67
C THR A 141 -1.12 1.11 4.97
N LEU A 142 -1.03 1.71 6.14
CA LEU A 142 -1.77 2.89 6.51
C LEU A 142 -0.87 3.94 7.14
N ASN A 143 -1.27 5.20 7.06
CA ASN A 143 -0.58 6.34 7.62
C ASN A 143 -1.38 6.90 8.80
N ASP A 144 -0.89 6.70 10.03
CA ASP A 144 -1.48 7.26 11.25
C ASP A 144 -0.76 8.52 11.77
N GLY A 145 0.26 8.98 11.01
CA GLY A 145 1.02 10.18 11.28
C GLY A 145 0.35 11.46 10.75
N GLU A 146 1.05 12.58 10.94
CA GLU A 146 0.64 13.91 10.47
C GLU A 146 1.36 14.34 9.18
N GLU A 147 2.35 13.55 8.74
CA GLU A 147 3.14 13.78 7.53
C GLU A 147 2.97 12.62 6.55
N ASP A 148 3.43 12.80 5.30
CA ASP A 148 3.45 11.72 4.31
C ASP A 148 4.25 10.52 4.81
N LEU A 149 3.64 9.33 4.80
CA LEU A 149 4.35 8.08 4.96
C LEU A 149 4.93 7.67 3.60
N ILE A 150 6.25 7.60 3.52
CA ILE A 150 6.97 7.22 2.30
C ILE A 150 7.71 5.91 2.55
N PHE A 151 7.52 4.94 1.68
CA PHE A 151 8.23 3.67 1.76
C PHE A 151 8.62 3.14 0.37
N PHE A 152 9.63 2.31 0.37
CA PHE A 152 10.05 1.48 -0.75
C PHE A 152 9.48 0.08 -0.57
N ALA A 153 9.10 -0.58 -1.66
CA ALA A 153 8.72 -1.98 -1.67
C ALA A 153 9.39 -2.72 -2.83
N ALA A 154 9.64 -4.02 -2.64
CA ALA A 154 10.18 -4.90 -3.68
C ALA A 154 9.51 -6.27 -3.59
N TYR A 155 9.01 -6.76 -4.74
CA TYR A 155 8.28 -7.99 -4.89
C TYR A 155 8.61 -8.70 -6.21
N PHE A 156 8.30 -9.98 -6.32
CA PHE A 156 8.51 -10.74 -7.54
C PHE A 156 7.60 -10.25 -8.67
N GLY A 157 8.15 -10.07 -9.86
CA GLY A 157 7.43 -9.50 -11.01
C GLY A 157 6.20 -10.30 -11.43
N ASP A 158 6.18 -11.59 -11.14
CA ASP A 158 5.07 -12.51 -11.42
C ASP A 158 4.18 -12.80 -10.19
N ALA A 159 4.32 -12.02 -9.12
CA ALA A 159 3.51 -12.17 -7.90
C ALA A 159 2.00 -12.09 -8.18
N GLY A 160 1.61 -11.17 -9.07
CA GLY A 160 0.21 -10.82 -9.29
C GLY A 160 -0.43 -10.21 -8.03
N HIS A 161 -1.56 -9.52 -8.19
CA HIS A 161 -2.25 -8.86 -7.09
C HIS A 161 -3.72 -9.28 -7.09
N ASP A 162 -4.15 -10.03 -6.06
CA ASP A 162 -5.54 -10.37 -5.81
C ASP A 162 -6.17 -9.33 -4.88
N TYR A 163 -6.74 -8.30 -5.48
CA TYR A 163 -7.52 -7.28 -4.77
C TYR A 163 -8.93 -7.77 -4.44
N ALA A 164 -9.50 -8.67 -5.26
CA ALA A 164 -10.90 -9.07 -5.16
C ALA A 164 -11.22 -9.75 -3.83
N SER A 165 -10.33 -10.58 -3.31
CA SER A 165 -10.51 -11.22 -2.01
C SER A 165 -10.58 -10.20 -0.87
N ILE A 166 -9.83 -9.09 -0.97
CA ILE A 166 -9.84 -8.03 0.03
C ILE A 166 -11.04 -7.08 -0.14
N GLU A 167 -11.48 -6.83 -1.36
CA GLU A 167 -12.67 -6.03 -1.62
C GLU A 167 -13.94 -6.74 -1.10
N GLN A 168 -13.99 -8.07 -1.20
CA GLN A 168 -15.11 -8.88 -0.77
C GLN A 168 -15.12 -9.11 0.75
N ASP A 169 -14.00 -9.52 1.33
CA ASP A 169 -13.92 -9.97 2.71
C ASP A 169 -13.37 -8.88 3.67
N GLY A 170 -12.65 -7.89 3.13
CA GLY A 170 -11.96 -6.84 3.89
C GLY A 170 -10.78 -7.36 4.70
N PHE A 171 -10.17 -6.44 5.44
CA PHE A 171 -9.24 -6.79 6.52
C PHE A 171 -10.04 -6.85 7.83
N ALA A 172 -9.97 -7.97 8.54
CA ALA A 172 -10.63 -8.10 9.83
C ALA A 172 -9.97 -7.24 10.92
N LEU A 173 -8.69 -6.86 10.73
CA LEU A 173 -8.02 -5.89 11.59
C LEU A 173 -8.15 -4.48 10.99
N ARG A 174 -8.84 -3.58 11.71
CA ARG A 174 -8.97 -2.17 11.36
C ARG A 174 -8.17 -1.32 12.32
N VAL A 175 -7.43 -0.37 11.78
CA VAL A 175 -6.70 0.62 12.58
C VAL A 175 -7.44 1.94 12.49
N ARG A 176 -8.08 2.32 13.61
CA ARG A 176 -8.84 3.56 13.76
C ARG A 176 -8.12 4.52 14.69
N ALA A 177 -8.50 5.78 14.63
CA ALA A 177 -7.99 6.79 15.56
C ALA A 177 -8.25 6.36 17.02
N GLY A 178 -7.17 6.08 17.74
CA GLY A 178 -7.22 5.69 19.16
C GLY A 178 -7.47 4.22 19.48
N ALA A 179 -7.69 3.34 18.49
CA ALA A 179 -7.93 1.92 18.76
C ALA A 179 -7.51 1.01 17.61
N LEU A 180 -7.04 -0.17 18.00
CA LEU A 180 -6.88 -1.33 17.13
C LEU A 180 -8.10 -2.22 17.36
N GLU A 181 -9.02 -2.25 16.39
CA GLU A 181 -10.23 -3.04 16.53
C GLU A 181 -10.23 -4.24 15.57
N ARG A 182 -10.55 -5.44 16.11
CA ARG A 182 -10.98 -6.58 15.31
C ARG A 182 -12.43 -6.35 14.89
N GLN A 183 -12.74 -6.56 13.62
CA GLN A 183 -14.13 -6.79 13.22
C GLN A 183 -14.55 -8.14 13.79
N GLY A 184 -15.65 -8.15 14.56
CA GLY A 184 -16.30 -9.35 15.06
C GLY A 184 -17.12 -10.05 13.97
#